data_062f5aa925dc271d102df64a988cf2ab
#
_entry.id   062f5aa925dc271d102df64a988cf2ab
#
_cell.length_a   1.000
_cell.length_b   1.000
_cell.length_c   1.000
_cell.angle_alpha   90.00
_cell.angle_beta   90.00
_cell.angle_gamma   90.00
#
_symmetry.space_group_name_H-M   'P 1'
#
loop_
_entity.id
_entity.type
_entity.pdbx_description
1 polymer ?
#
loop_
_entity_poly.entity_id
_entity_poly.type
_entity_poly.pdbx_seq_one_letter_code
_entity_poly.pdbx_strand_id
1 'polypeptide(L)'
;TSLNLGILATERSLVFDYAVRSSKDSAKRDLTARLKSAIQKAGGQYQERGAYPAWEYRADSRLRNVMVEVFRAQYGYDPKIDIIHAGLECGILSSKLPGLDCISMGPDLYDIHTPRESLSVSSAERTWKYLLEVLKAL
;
A
#
# COMPACT_ATOMS: atom_id res chain seq x y z
N THR A 1 5.10 7.41 -6.37
CA THR A 1 6.17 6.48 -6.77
C THR A 1 7.46 6.89 -6.10
N SER A 2 8.17 5.95 -5.52
CA SER A 2 9.44 6.18 -4.83
C SER A 2 10.46 5.10 -5.17
N LEU A 3 11.73 5.50 -5.11
CA LEU A 3 12.90 4.64 -5.19
C LEU A 3 13.75 4.92 -3.94
N ASN A 4 14.05 3.91 -3.18
CA ASN A 4 14.87 4.03 -1.98
C ASN A 4 16.03 3.04 -2.03
N LEU A 5 17.26 3.51 -1.81
CA LEU A 5 18.41 2.64 -1.62
C LEU A 5 18.35 2.09 -0.20
N GLY A 6 18.02 0.81 -0.07
CA GLY A 6 17.90 0.12 1.21
C GLY A 6 19.22 -0.48 1.68
N ILE A 7 19.97 -1.10 0.77
CA ILE A 7 21.24 -1.75 1.09
C ILE A 7 22.30 -1.38 0.05
N LEU A 8 23.48 -1.07 0.51
CA LEU A 8 24.70 -0.97 -0.27
C LEU A 8 25.72 -1.96 0.30
N ALA A 9 26.10 -2.95 -0.49
CA ALA A 9 27.13 -3.92 -0.11
C ALA A 9 28.33 -3.83 -1.05
N THR A 10 29.54 -3.98 -0.49
CA THR A 10 30.82 -3.76 -1.19
C THR A 10 31.82 -4.90 -1.00
N GLU A 11 31.39 -6.10 -0.56
CA GLU A 11 32.32 -7.19 -0.20
C GLU A 11 33.02 -7.81 -1.39
N ARG A 12 32.28 -8.48 -2.29
CA ARG A 12 32.80 -9.17 -3.49
C ARG A 12 32.45 -8.43 -4.79
N SER A 13 31.38 -7.69 -4.75
CA SER A 13 30.86 -6.86 -5.85
C SER A 13 30.14 -5.66 -5.24
N LEU A 14 29.99 -4.61 -6.01
CA LEU A 14 29.20 -3.47 -5.61
C LEU A 14 27.72 -3.78 -5.88
N VAL A 15 26.95 -3.96 -4.81
CA VAL A 15 25.52 -4.29 -4.89
C VAL A 15 24.68 -3.16 -4.32
N PHE A 16 23.72 -2.69 -5.12
CA PHE A 16 22.71 -1.72 -4.73
C PHE A 16 21.35 -2.42 -4.65
N ASP A 17 20.77 -2.54 -3.47
CA ASP A 17 19.42 -3.07 -3.30
C ASP A 17 18.42 -1.91 -3.15
N TYR A 18 17.53 -1.76 -4.12
CA TYR A 18 16.54 -0.70 -4.15
C TYR A 18 15.14 -1.22 -3.87
N ALA A 19 14.41 -0.55 -2.98
CA ALA A 19 12.99 -0.71 -2.83
C ALA A 19 12.24 0.27 -3.75
N VAL A 20 11.43 -0.25 -4.67
CA VAL A 20 10.59 0.53 -5.58
C VAL A 20 9.13 0.38 -5.17
N ARG A 21 8.45 1.49 -4.90
CA ARG A 21 7.04 1.51 -4.50
C ARG A 21 6.25 2.50 -5.34
N SER A 22 5.02 2.14 -5.70
CA SER A 22 4.11 3.02 -6.43
C SER A 22 2.67 2.61 -6.21
N SER A 23 1.76 3.58 -6.17
CA SER A 23 0.32 3.37 -6.28
C SER A 23 -0.17 3.27 -7.73
N LYS A 24 0.74 3.32 -8.73
CA LYS A 24 0.45 3.14 -10.15
C LYS A 24 1.44 2.19 -10.79
N ASP A 25 0.95 1.12 -11.42
CA ASP A 25 1.79 0.12 -12.10
C ASP A 25 2.56 0.70 -13.30
N SER A 26 1.95 1.61 -14.05
CA SER A 26 2.63 2.28 -15.15
C SER A 26 3.85 3.07 -14.69
N ALA A 27 3.71 3.86 -13.64
CA ALA A 27 4.81 4.65 -13.09
C ALA A 27 5.91 3.78 -12.44
N LYS A 28 5.51 2.65 -11.84
CA LYS A 28 6.47 1.67 -11.30
C LYS A 28 7.30 1.03 -12.42
N ARG A 29 6.64 0.57 -13.50
CA ARG A 29 7.32 0.00 -14.66
C ARG A 29 8.26 1.00 -15.33
N ASP A 30 7.85 2.26 -15.50
CA ASP A 30 8.72 3.30 -16.07
C ASP A 30 9.98 3.50 -15.22
N LEU A 31 9.81 3.63 -13.91
CA LEU A 31 10.94 3.81 -12.99
C LEU A 31 11.91 2.62 -13.00
N THR A 32 11.39 1.39 -12.96
CA THR A 32 12.23 0.17 -13.00
C THR A 32 12.93 0.02 -14.36
N ALA A 33 12.28 0.35 -15.46
CA ALA A 33 12.90 0.34 -16.80
C ALA A 33 14.04 1.35 -16.90
N ARG A 34 13.86 2.56 -16.38
CA ARG A 34 14.89 3.59 -16.32
C ARG A 34 16.07 3.16 -15.45
N LEU A 35 15.80 2.59 -14.28
CA LEU A 35 16.85 2.06 -13.39
C LEU A 35 17.63 0.94 -14.07
N LYS A 36 16.94 -0.03 -14.69
CA LYS A 36 17.56 -1.11 -15.47
C LYS A 36 18.49 -0.57 -16.56
N SER A 37 18.00 0.39 -17.35
CA SER A 37 18.79 1.01 -18.42
C SER A 37 20.04 1.70 -17.89
N ALA A 38 19.93 2.44 -16.77
CA ALA A 38 21.06 3.12 -16.15
C ALA A 38 22.13 2.14 -15.66
N ILE A 39 21.71 1.06 -14.98
CA ILE A 39 22.62 0.02 -14.47
C ILE A 39 23.33 -0.70 -15.62
N GLN A 40 22.62 -1.06 -16.68
CA GLN A 40 23.18 -1.75 -17.84
C GLN A 40 24.18 -0.84 -18.61
N LYS A 41 23.90 0.45 -18.74
CA LYS A 41 24.83 1.42 -19.33
C LYS A 41 26.11 1.58 -18.51
N ALA A 42 26.02 1.40 -17.20
CA ALA A 42 27.18 1.40 -16.30
C ALA A 42 27.94 0.06 -16.28
N GLY A 43 27.56 -0.94 -17.11
CA GLY A 43 28.18 -2.27 -17.14
C GLY A 43 27.71 -3.20 -16.03
N GLY A 44 26.68 -2.82 -15.26
CA GLY A 44 26.13 -3.59 -14.17
C GLY A 44 25.08 -4.62 -14.62
N GLN A 45 24.76 -5.53 -13.72
CA GLN A 45 23.67 -6.50 -13.86
C GLN A 45 22.44 -6.02 -13.10
N TYR A 46 21.27 -6.17 -13.70
CA TYR A 46 19.99 -5.84 -13.07
C TYR A 46 19.19 -7.12 -12.78
N GLN A 47 18.69 -7.23 -11.58
CA GLN A 47 17.76 -8.28 -11.17
C GLN A 47 16.57 -7.68 -10.44
N GLU A 48 15.39 -8.22 -10.67
CA GLU A 48 14.14 -7.83 -9.98
C GLU A 48 13.62 -9.01 -9.16
N ARG A 49 13.20 -8.74 -7.93
CA ARG A 49 12.67 -9.76 -7.02
C ARG A 49 11.58 -9.18 -6.15
N GLY A 50 10.65 -10.01 -5.68
CA GLY A 50 9.58 -9.60 -4.79
C GLY A 50 8.62 -8.57 -5.41
N ALA A 51 8.47 -8.58 -6.74
CA ALA A 51 7.54 -7.67 -7.41
C ALA A 51 6.09 -7.96 -7.02
N TYR A 52 5.34 -6.91 -6.74
CA TYR A 52 3.91 -6.98 -6.43
C TYR A 52 3.16 -5.88 -7.20
N PRO A 53 1.85 -6.08 -7.52
CA PRO A 53 1.06 -5.09 -8.25
C PRO A 53 0.81 -3.84 -7.40
N ALA A 54 0.65 -2.70 -8.06
CA ALA A 54 0.17 -1.50 -7.39
C ALA A 54 -1.31 -1.65 -7.02
N TRP A 55 -1.70 -1.02 -5.92
CA TRP A 55 -3.11 -0.83 -5.59
C TRP A 55 -3.52 0.58 -6.03
N GLU A 56 -4.10 0.64 -7.24
CA GLU A 56 -4.47 1.92 -7.85
C GLU A 56 -5.77 2.46 -7.26
N TYR A 57 -5.84 3.78 -7.14
CA TYR A 57 -7.04 4.45 -6.67
C TYR A 57 -8.20 4.25 -7.65
N ARG A 58 -9.31 3.72 -7.15
CA ARG A 58 -10.56 3.56 -7.88
C ARG A 58 -11.48 4.74 -7.59
N ALA A 59 -11.76 5.57 -8.62
CA ALA A 59 -12.59 6.77 -8.45
C ALA A 59 -14.06 6.44 -8.11
N ASP A 60 -14.60 5.38 -8.69
CA ASP A 60 -16.00 4.94 -8.61
C ASP A 60 -16.23 3.83 -7.56
N SER A 61 -15.58 3.88 -6.41
CA SER A 61 -15.74 2.88 -5.35
C SER A 61 -17.06 3.07 -4.59
N ARG A 62 -17.99 2.12 -4.77
CA ARG A 62 -19.24 2.05 -3.99
C ARG A 62 -18.94 1.77 -2.52
N LEU A 63 -18.03 0.85 -2.24
CA LEU A 63 -17.64 0.50 -0.87
C LEU A 63 -17.12 1.73 -0.12
N ARG A 64 -16.23 2.51 -0.73
CA ARG A 64 -15.73 3.74 -0.12
C ARG A 64 -16.84 4.75 0.20
N ASN A 65 -17.79 4.92 -0.73
CA ASN A 65 -18.89 5.85 -0.51
C ASN A 65 -19.76 5.43 0.70
N VAL A 66 -20.14 4.16 0.78
CA VAL A 66 -20.87 3.62 1.94
C VAL A 66 -20.07 3.79 3.22
N MET A 67 -18.77 3.48 3.20
CA MET A 67 -17.92 3.64 4.37
C MET A 67 -17.83 5.09 4.84
N VAL A 68 -17.73 6.05 3.93
CA VAL A 68 -17.71 7.49 4.27
C VAL A 68 -19.04 7.92 4.92
N GLU A 69 -20.17 7.50 4.37
CA GLU A 69 -21.50 7.82 4.91
C GLU A 69 -21.70 7.26 6.32
N VAL A 70 -21.35 5.99 6.52
CA VAL A 70 -21.43 5.34 7.84
C VAL A 70 -20.49 6.02 8.84
N PHE A 71 -19.27 6.35 8.43
CA PHE A 71 -18.30 7.04 9.29
C PHE A 71 -18.82 8.40 9.71
N ARG A 72 -19.32 9.18 8.76
CA ARG A 72 -19.92 10.51 9.04
C ARG A 72 -21.12 10.41 9.99
N ALA A 73 -21.99 9.42 9.78
CA ALA A 73 -23.15 9.20 10.65
C ALA A 73 -22.72 8.83 12.08
N GLN A 74 -21.65 8.04 12.23
CA GLN A 74 -21.20 7.54 13.52
C GLN A 74 -20.35 8.55 14.30
N TYR A 75 -19.54 9.37 13.60
CA TYR A 75 -18.55 10.24 14.24
C TYR A 75 -18.79 11.75 14.00
N GLY A 76 -19.68 12.12 13.11
CA GLY A 76 -20.04 13.55 12.85
C GLY A 76 -19.03 14.30 11.97
N TYR A 77 -18.03 13.63 11.38
CA TYR A 77 -17.04 14.22 10.47
C TYR A 77 -16.61 13.20 9.41
N ASP A 78 -15.95 13.67 8.35
CA ASP A 78 -15.50 12.80 7.27
C ASP A 78 -14.21 12.05 7.63
N PRO A 79 -14.08 10.77 7.22
CA PRO A 79 -12.83 10.05 7.38
C PRO A 79 -11.76 10.64 6.46
N LYS A 80 -10.51 10.56 6.89
CA LYS A 80 -9.38 10.83 6.01
C LYS A 80 -9.20 9.69 5.01
N ILE A 81 -9.20 10.03 3.71
CA ILE A 81 -8.95 9.08 2.62
C ILE A 81 -7.56 9.34 2.08
N ASP A 82 -6.68 8.36 2.21
CA ASP A 82 -5.31 8.43 1.71
C ASP A 82 -5.06 7.42 0.60
N ILE A 83 -4.14 7.77 -0.30
CA ILE A 83 -3.56 6.87 -1.30
C ILE A 83 -2.13 6.62 -0.86
N ILE A 84 -1.81 5.37 -0.58
CA ILE A 84 -0.46 4.97 -0.20
C ILE A 84 0.18 4.09 -1.27
N HIS A 85 1.50 4.14 -1.38
CA HIS A 85 2.27 3.28 -2.27
C HIS A 85 3.00 2.17 -1.52
N ALA A 86 2.33 1.58 -0.53
CA ALA A 86 2.80 0.40 0.20
C ALA A 86 2.38 -0.90 -0.52
N GLY A 87 3.09 -1.98 -0.22
CA GLY A 87 2.68 -3.33 -0.62
C GLY A 87 1.56 -3.81 0.29
N LEU A 88 0.32 -3.67 -0.16
CA LEU A 88 -0.86 -4.14 0.57
C LEU A 88 -1.52 -5.31 -0.15
N GLU A 89 -2.16 -6.17 0.61
CA GLU A 89 -2.95 -7.31 0.12
C GLU A 89 -4.02 -6.88 -0.89
N CYS A 90 -4.59 -5.68 -0.71
CA CYS A 90 -5.56 -5.11 -1.64
C CYS A 90 -5.04 -5.01 -3.08
N GLY A 91 -3.76 -4.71 -3.28
CA GLY A 91 -3.13 -4.70 -4.60
C GLY A 91 -3.10 -6.09 -5.24
N ILE A 92 -2.74 -7.11 -4.46
CA ILE A 92 -2.72 -8.50 -4.91
C ILE A 92 -4.13 -8.99 -5.20
N LEU A 93 -5.08 -8.76 -4.29
CA LEU A 93 -6.48 -9.17 -4.47
C LEU A 93 -7.12 -8.51 -5.70
N SER A 94 -6.95 -7.20 -5.87
CA SER A 94 -7.47 -6.46 -7.02
C SER A 94 -6.86 -6.93 -8.35
N SER A 95 -5.60 -7.37 -8.35
CA SER A 95 -4.95 -7.92 -9.55
C SER A 95 -5.47 -9.31 -9.94
N LYS A 96 -5.96 -10.09 -8.96
CA LYS A 96 -6.49 -11.44 -9.15
C LYS A 96 -7.99 -11.47 -9.41
N LEU A 97 -8.71 -10.50 -8.89
CA LEU A 97 -10.17 -10.38 -8.97
C LEU A 97 -10.54 -9.09 -9.72
N PRO A 98 -10.62 -9.12 -11.06
CA PRO A 98 -10.96 -7.93 -11.83
C PRO A 98 -12.32 -7.34 -11.38
N GLY A 99 -12.31 -6.02 -11.15
CA GLY A 99 -13.50 -5.30 -10.68
C GLY A 99 -13.70 -5.30 -9.16
N LEU A 100 -12.85 -5.97 -8.39
CA LEU A 100 -12.93 -5.94 -6.93
C LEU A 100 -12.86 -4.49 -6.43
N ASP A 101 -13.85 -4.09 -5.62
CA ASP A 101 -13.84 -2.85 -4.86
C ASP A 101 -13.26 -3.14 -3.47
N CYS A 102 -12.16 -2.50 -3.13
CA CYS A 102 -11.34 -2.90 -1.99
C CYS A 102 -10.85 -1.67 -1.22
N ILE A 103 -11.04 -1.68 0.09
CA ILE A 103 -10.60 -0.62 1.01
C ILE A 103 -9.77 -1.25 2.14
N SER A 104 -8.68 -0.61 2.51
CA SER A 104 -7.90 -0.95 3.68
C SER A 104 -8.23 0.00 4.83
N MET A 105 -8.53 -0.55 5.97
CA MET A 105 -8.78 0.18 7.23
C MET A 105 -8.30 -0.65 8.41
N GLY A 106 -8.08 0.00 9.53
CA GLY A 106 -7.68 -0.72 10.74
C GLY A 106 -7.64 0.18 11.96
N PRO A 107 -7.39 -0.40 13.15
CA PRO A 107 -7.20 0.36 14.38
C PRO A 107 -5.86 1.11 14.41
N ASP A 108 -5.70 1.96 15.41
CA ASP A 108 -4.44 2.68 15.63
C ASP A 108 -3.36 1.71 16.10
N LEU A 109 -2.28 1.65 15.34
CA LEU A 109 -1.08 0.88 15.61
C LEU A 109 0.09 1.83 15.84
N TYR A 110 0.93 1.51 16.81
CA TYR A 110 2.12 2.29 17.18
C TYR A 110 3.37 1.43 17.02
N ASP A 111 4.47 2.05 16.67
CA ASP A 111 5.79 1.43 16.51
C ASP A 111 5.76 0.16 15.62
N ILE A 112 4.92 0.17 14.56
CA ILE A 112 4.75 -0.95 13.64
C ILE A 112 6.09 -1.42 13.05
N HIS A 113 6.21 -2.74 12.89
CA HIS A 113 7.45 -3.40 12.42
C HIS A 113 8.63 -3.31 13.41
N THR A 114 8.36 -3.06 14.68
CA THR A 114 9.38 -3.08 15.74
C THR A 114 9.00 -4.03 16.88
N PRO A 115 9.95 -4.43 17.74
CA PRO A 115 9.65 -5.22 18.94
C PRO A 115 8.75 -4.51 19.98
N ARG A 116 8.48 -3.22 19.80
CA ARG A 116 7.60 -2.41 20.65
C ARG A 116 6.22 -2.17 20.03
N GLU A 117 5.93 -2.87 18.94
CA GLU A 117 4.62 -2.74 18.27
C GLU A 117 3.48 -2.92 19.26
N SER A 118 2.54 -2.01 19.22
CA SER A 118 1.38 -2.00 20.10
C SER A 118 0.12 -1.53 19.37
N LEU A 119 -1.03 -1.97 19.89
CA LEU A 119 -2.36 -1.68 19.33
C LEU A 119 -3.20 -0.98 20.39
N SER A 120 -3.91 0.07 19.99
CA SER A 120 -4.93 0.71 20.83
C SER A 120 -6.17 -0.17 20.92
N VAL A 121 -6.44 -0.75 22.09
CA VAL A 121 -7.62 -1.60 22.34
C VAL A 121 -8.92 -0.82 22.10
N SER A 122 -9.01 0.42 22.55
CA SER A 122 -10.19 1.27 22.34
C SER A 122 -10.40 1.61 20.86
N SER A 123 -9.33 1.78 20.09
CA SER A 123 -9.41 1.97 18.65
C SER A 123 -9.87 0.69 17.94
N ALA A 124 -9.40 -0.49 18.35
CA ALA A 124 -9.86 -1.76 17.82
C ALA A 124 -11.36 -1.96 18.05
N GLU A 125 -11.88 -1.61 19.24
CA GLU A 125 -13.31 -1.65 19.53
C GLU A 125 -14.11 -0.69 18.62
N ARG A 126 -13.62 0.54 18.42
CA ARG A 126 -14.27 1.51 17.50
C ARG A 126 -14.26 1.00 16.06
N THR A 127 -13.15 0.44 15.61
CA THR A 127 -13.01 -0.13 14.26
C THR A 127 -13.98 -1.29 14.06
N TRP A 128 -14.14 -2.16 15.06
CA TRP A 128 -15.07 -3.27 15.00
C TRP A 128 -16.53 -2.78 14.91
N LYS A 129 -16.95 -1.85 15.75
CA LYS A 129 -18.29 -1.26 15.70
C LYS A 129 -18.55 -0.61 14.33
N TYR A 130 -17.60 0.14 13.82
CA TYR A 130 -17.68 0.75 12.49
C TYR A 130 -17.83 -0.30 11.38
N LEU A 131 -17.04 -1.35 11.41
CA LEU A 131 -17.14 -2.45 10.44
C LEU A 131 -18.52 -3.08 10.42
N LEU A 132 -19.12 -3.32 11.58
CA LEU A 132 -20.47 -3.89 11.70
C LEU A 132 -21.52 -2.97 11.05
N GLU A 133 -21.43 -1.65 11.26
CA GLU A 133 -22.37 -0.70 10.65
C GLU A 133 -22.17 -0.61 9.12
N VAL A 134 -20.93 -0.68 8.64
CA VAL A 134 -20.64 -0.76 7.18
C VAL A 134 -21.27 -2.01 6.58
N LEU A 135 -21.12 -3.18 7.22
CA LEU A 135 -21.69 -4.44 6.72
C LEU A 135 -23.24 -4.43 6.68
N LYS A 136 -23.89 -3.70 7.58
CA LYS A 136 -25.35 -3.51 7.55
C LYS A 136 -25.81 -2.58 6.44
N ALA A 137 -24.95 -1.68 5.98
CA ALA A 137 -25.24 -0.66 4.97
C ALA A 137 -24.94 -1.11 3.53
N LEU A 138 -24.25 -2.24 3.32
CA LEU A 138 -23.91 -2.81 2.01
C LEU A 138 -25.04 -3.64 1.41
#